data_e1f72c7129ef4798a40c43917b7eea47
#
_entry.id   e1f72c7129ef4798a40c43917b7eea47
#
_cell.length_a   1.000
_cell.length_b   1.000
_cell.length_c   1.000
_cell.angle_alpha   90.00
_cell.angle_beta   90.00
_cell.angle_gamma   90.00
#
_symmetry.space_group_name_H-M   'P 1'
#
loop_
_entity.id
_entity.type
_entity.pdbx_description
1 polymer ?
#
loop_
_entity_poly.entity_id
_entity_poly.type
_entity_poly.pdbx_seq_one_letter_code
_entity_poly.pdbx_strand_id
1 'polypeptide(L)'
;MRYFFNLKLDKNELTLFHKIIILDQKSMFFSALKTFKNKFLNEKIIENSVVGSSINSNSNEQNDEEKKSTDSEYIEDIKLSKLLSLKDKDGNTPILFASYRGSISIIIKMIELGVKYDIQNKAGLDIIHMAAQSDKANVIIYFKEKYNYDLYKNDNHGNNSIHWASSNSAKFALKYLLYYLDEKNKEIINSQNKNGQTALHLAILTNSSTDIIKKLIKKGINPDIKDKNGLTVFDIPKDNIKYQNINKLINDYSKTNCIGLNYHVNDFKNKYFKFFVFIISSIFQIFCTNYFLIPFLDENTQNQKEIKLIYYSLSLVFMFFFVYIVNSNAGNISEKISDSLLNLVIQKKDIRLFCPYCKVNQKIFSKHCFICNQCIEIYDHHCHWINNCIGKQNKFQFIIFLIILLIYLCFSYFISLESLIIPISENYSKMNYLMSVYKYKIIISFLLTIINLFFCLPIGYILYNQIMNQIPPKPHKNENKEYYKELKEVNDKNNIVNQLQIKED
;
A
#
# COMPACT_ATOMS: atom_id res chain seq x y z
N MET A 1 20.77 -14.87 -45.34
CA MET A 1 21.11 -13.97 -44.23
C MET A 1 20.75 -12.50 -44.47
N ARG A 2 21.16 -11.87 -45.61
CA ARG A 2 20.86 -10.44 -45.86
C ARG A 2 19.36 -10.10 -45.90
N TYR A 3 18.48 -10.96 -46.38
CA TYR A 3 17.04 -10.68 -46.49
C TYR A 3 16.27 -10.69 -45.18
N PHE A 4 16.70 -11.42 -44.12
CA PHE A 4 16.08 -11.43 -42.83
C PHE A 4 16.61 -10.36 -41.87
N PHE A 5 17.87 -9.93 -42.07
CA PHE A 5 18.44 -8.80 -41.33
C PHE A 5 17.93 -7.44 -41.83
N ASN A 6 17.38 -7.39 -43.05
CA ASN A 6 16.80 -6.19 -43.65
C ASN A 6 15.31 -5.99 -43.35
N LEU A 7 14.75 -6.72 -42.39
CA LEU A 7 13.48 -6.36 -41.80
C LEU A 7 13.61 -5.10 -40.89
N LYS A 8 14.16 -4.02 -41.45
CA LYS A 8 13.87 -2.63 -41.04
C LYS A 8 12.40 -2.40 -41.37
N LEU A 9 11.53 -2.83 -40.47
CA LEU A 9 10.11 -3.01 -40.72
C LEU A 9 9.31 -1.74 -40.54
N ASP A 10 9.95 -0.66 -40.10
CA ASP A 10 9.19 0.56 -39.75
C ASP A 10 10.09 1.79 -39.67
N LYS A 11 9.49 2.99 -39.78
CA LYS A 11 10.15 4.29 -39.53
C LYS A 11 10.86 4.35 -38.17
N ASN A 12 10.48 3.47 -37.21
CA ASN A 12 11.03 3.36 -35.86
C ASN A 12 12.11 2.29 -35.69
N GLU A 13 12.58 1.67 -36.79
CA GLU A 13 13.61 0.60 -36.76
C GLU A 13 13.25 -0.62 -35.90
N LEU A 14 11.95 -0.87 -35.68
CA LEU A 14 11.48 -2.01 -34.89
C LEU A 14 11.77 -3.35 -35.59
N THR A 15 12.40 -4.28 -34.88
CA THR A 15 12.56 -5.65 -35.36
C THR A 15 11.29 -6.48 -35.20
N LEU A 16 11.26 -7.67 -35.85
CA LEU A 16 10.17 -8.62 -35.68
C LEU A 16 9.90 -8.94 -34.19
N PHE A 17 10.93 -9.15 -33.39
CA PHE A 17 10.80 -9.47 -31.98
C PHE A 17 10.24 -8.29 -31.15
N HIS A 18 10.63 -7.05 -31.47
CA HIS A 18 10.00 -5.88 -30.86
C HIS A 18 8.48 -5.88 -31.11
N LYS A 19 8.04 -6.09 -32.35
CA LYS A 19 6.61 -6.09 -32.70
C LYS A 19 5.85 -7.23 -32.03
N ILE A 20 6.36 -8.44 -32.04
CA ILE A 20 5.73 -9.59 -31.37
C ILE A 20 5.54 -9.31 -29.86
N ILE A 21 6.53 -8.71 -29.21
CA ILE A 21 6.46 -8.38 -27.78
C ILE A 21 5.50 -7.21 -27.52
N ILE A 22 5.54 -6.17 -28.35
CA ILE A 22 4.62 -5.04 -28.26
C ILE A 22 3.18 -5.51 -28.40
N LEU A 23 2.88 -6.47 -29.26
CA LEU A 23 1.57 -7.08 -29.44
C LEU A 23 1.20 -8.12 -28.37
N ASP A 24 2.08 -8.37 -27.41
CA ASP A 24 1.94 -9.39 -26.34
C ASP A 24 1.62 -10.81 -26.85
N GLN A 25 2.12 -11.15 -28.04
CA GLN A 25 1.88 -12.46 -28.68
C GLN A 25 2.93 -13.47 -28.22
N LYS A 26 2.79 -14.01 -27.01
CA LYS A 26 3.74 -14.95 -26.40
C LYS A 26 3.94 -16.22 -27.23
N SER A 27 2.87 -16.81 -27.74
CA SER A 27 2.94 -18.00 -28.61
C SER A 27 3.75 -17.74 -29.88
N MET A 28 3.54 -16.59 -30.52
CA MET A 28 4.33 -16.18 -31.68
C MET A 28 5.80 -15.96 -31.34
N PHE A 29 6.12 -15.43 -30.18
CA PHE A 29 7.51 -15.26 -29.75
C PHE A 29 8.24 -16.61 -29.70
N PHE A 30 7.66 -17.60 -28.98
CA PHE A 30 8.28 -18.92 -28.88
C PHE A 30 8.29 -19.65 -30.19
N SER A 31 7.26 -19.53 -31.03
CA SER A 31 7.25 -20.09 -32.40
C SER A 31 8.31 -19.46 -33.27
N ALA A 32 8.46 -18.15 -33.26
CA ALA A 32 9.52 -17.46 -34.00
C ALA A 32 10.92 -17.91 -33.56
N LEU A 33 11.16 -18.00 -32.24
CA LEU A 33 12.44 -18.54 -31.73
C LEU A 33 12.74 -19.94 -32.27
N LYS A 34 11.77 -20.85 -32.23
CA LYS A 34 11.90 -22.20 -32.76
C LYS A 34 12.21 -22.20 -34.27
N THR A 35 11.50 -21.38 -35.02
CA THR A 35 11.72 -21.26 -36.49
C THR A 35 13.11 -20.73 -36.81
N PHE A 36 13.59 -19.72 -36.08
CA PHE A 36 14.93 -19.17 -36.25
C PHE A 36 15.99 -20.20 -35.86
N LYS A 37 15.84 -20.94 -34.76
CA LYS A 37 16.74 -21.99 -34.32
C LYS A 37 16.84 -23.07 -35.41
N ASN A 38 15.74 -23.60 -35.93
CA ASN A 38 15.69 -24.59 -36.99
C ASN A 38 16.34 -24.09 -38.26
N LYS A 39 16.18 -22.81 -38.61
CA LYS A 39 16.80 -22.24 -39.82
C LYS A 39 18.32 -22.16 -39.71
N PHE A 40 18.87 -21.77 -38.56
CA PHE A 40 20.31 -21.76 -38.33
C PHE A 40 20.90 -23.17 -38.40
N LEU A 41 20.18 -24.20 -37.92
CA LEU A 41 20.55 -25.60 -38.05
C LEU A 41 20.63 -26.02 -39.52
N ASN A 42 19.62 -25.70 -40.33
CA ASN A 42 19.59 -26.07 -41.76
C ASN A 42 20.66 -25.34 -42.57
N GLU A 43 20.98 -24.07 -42.31
CA GLU A 43 22.06 -23.34 -42.96
C GLU A 43 23.42 -24.02 -42.70
N LYS A 44 23.64 -24.55 -41.50
CA LYS A 44 24.86 -25.24 -41.11
C LYS A 44 24.97 -26.63 -41.78
N ILE A 45 23.88 -27.36 -41.91
CA ILE A 45 23.85 -28.65 -42.62
C ILE A 45 24.24 -28.42 -44.08
N ILE A 46 23.77 -27.33 -44.69
CA ILE A 46 24.13 -26.97 -46.08
C ILE A 46 25.60 -26.56 -46.16
N GLU A 47 26.11 -25.74 -45.22
CA GLU A 47 27.54 -25.37 -45.20
C GLU A 47 28.46 -26.60 -45.00
N ASN A 48 28.10 -27.51 -44.10
CA ASN A 48 28.87 -28.76 -43.90
C ASN A 48 28.77 -29.73 -45.08
N SER A 49 27.64 -29.79 -45.79
CA SER A 49 27.48 -30.60 -46.98
C SER A 49 28.29 -30.06 -48.18
N VAL A 50 28.52 -28.76 -48.24
CA VAL A 50 29.36 -28.12 -49.27
C VAL A 50 30.86 -28.27 -48.96
N VAL A 51 31.23 -28.35 -47.67
CA VAL A 51 32.63 -28.53 -47.24
C VAL A 51 33.02 -30.01 -47.15
N GLY A 52 32.04 -30.91 -46.93
CA GLY A 52 32.25 -32.35 -46.73
C GLY A 52 32.59 -33.17 -47.99
N SER A 53 32.67 -32.55 -49.20
CA SER A 53 33.00 -33.23 -50.39
C SER A 53 34.56 -33.41 -50.65
N SER A 54 35.40 -33.09 -49.65
CA SER A 54 36.86 -33.06 -49.85
C SER A 54 37.74 -33.77 -48.82
N ILE A 55 37.18 -34.50 -47.81
CA ILE A 55 38.06 -35.21 -46.87
C ILE A 55 37.49 -36.60 -46.53
N ASN A 56 38.06 -37.62 -47.07
CA ASN A 56 38.03 -39.00 -46.58
C ASN A 56 39.15 -39.16 -45.55
N SER A 57 38.81 -39.59 -44.31
CA SER A 57 39.67 -40.50 -43.52
C SER A 57 39.12 -40.77 -42.12
N ASN A 58 39.09 -42.02 -41.79
CA ASN A 58 38.85 -42.79 -40.60
C ASN A 58 39.28 -42.15 -39.24
N SER A 59 38.40 -42.23 -38.23
CA SER A 59 38.65 -42.86 -36.93
C SER A 59 38.02 -42.10 -35.77
N ASN A 60 37.35 -42.83 -34.88
CA ASN A 60 36.86 -42.46 -33.50
C ASN A 60 35.75 -41.43 -33.37
N GLU A 61 34.55 -41.76 -33.86
CA GLU A 61 33.43 -40.80 -34.02
C GLU A 61 32.51 -40.61 -32.79
N GLN A 62 32.52 -41.43 -31.74
CA GLN A 62 31.48 -41.35 -30.70
C GLN A 62 31.67 -40.22 -29.65
N ASN A 63 32.91 -39.83 -29.34
CA ASN A 63 33.15 -38.72 -28.38
C ASN A 63 33.21 -37.34 -29.04
N ASP A 64 33.36 -37.29 -30.38
CA ASP A 64 33.40 -36.03 -31.12
C ASP A 64 32.01 -35.53 -31.55
N GLU A 65 31.01 -36.43 -31.67
CA GLU A 65 29.63 -36.03 -32.02
C GLU A 65 28.91 -35.30 -30.88
N GLU A 66 29.05 -35.74 -29.62
CA GLU A 66 28.48 -35.02 -28.47
C GLU A 66 29.12 -33.64 -28.29
N LYS A 67 30.43 -33.51 -28.48
CA LYS A 67 31.15 -32.24 -28.39
C LYS A 67 30.79 -31.30 -29.54
N LYS A 68 30.62 -31.80 -30.74
CA LYS A 68 30.17 -31.04 -31.93
C LYS A 68 28.72 -30.60 -31.82
N SER A 69 27.83 -31.37 -31.17
CA SER A 69 26.43 -30.99 -30.96
C SER A 69 26.27 -29.86 -29.92
N THR A 70 27.05 -29.90 -28.84
CA THR A 70 27.05 -28.84 -27.81
C THR A 70 27.64 -27.51 -28.32
N ASP A 71 28.74 -27.57 -29.10
CA ASP A 71 29.33 -26.40 -29.73
C ASP A 71 28.40 -25.76 -30.77
N SER A 72 27.59 -26.56 -31.46
CA SER A 72 26.65 -26.05 -32.44
C SER A 72 25.45 -25.33 -31.80
N GLU A 73 24.92 -25.86 -30.75
CA GLU A 73 23.81 -25.26 -30.01
C GLU A 73 24.24 -23.92 -29.37
N TYR A 74 25.43 -23.86 -28.82
CA TYR A 74 26.02 -22.64 -28.26
C TYR A 74 26.19 -21.51 -29.30
N ILE A 75 26.65 -21.84 -30.54
CA ILE A 75 26.78 -20.84 -31.61
C ILE A 75 25.41 -20.29 -32.05
N GLU A 76 24.39 -21.14 -32.09
CA GLU A 76 23.01 -20.72 -32.41
C GLU A 76 22.43 -19.79 -31.37
N ASP A 77 22.61 -20.10 -30.09
CA ASP A 77 22.14 -19.27 -28.99
C ASP A 77 22.84 -17.90 -29.00
N ILE A 78 24.14 -17.82 -29.37
CA ILE A 78 24.84 -16.55 -29.58
C ILE A 78 24.24 -15.74 -30.74
N LYS A 79 23.94 -16.36 -31.88
CA LYS A 79 23.32 -15.67 -33.01
C LYS A 79 21.93 -15.13 -32.64
N LEU A 80 21.17 -15.94 -31.90
CA LEU A 80 19.82 -15.58 -31.41
C LEU A 80 19.87 -14.46 -30.38
N SER A 81 20.81 -14.51 -29.44
CA SER A 81 21.06 -13.48 -28.46
C SER A 81 21.40 -12.12 -29.10
N LYS A 82 22.23 -12.12 -30.13
CA LYS A 82 22.55 -10.92 -30.91
C LYS A 82 21.29 -10.32 -31.58
N LEU A 83 20.45 -11.17 -32.17
CA LEU A 83 19.20 -10.75 -32.81
C LEU A 83 18.22 -10.14 -31.78
N LEU A 84 18.10 -10.76 -30.60
CA LEU A 84 17.28 -10.28 -29.49
C LEU A 84 17.85 -9.06 -28.75
N SER A 85 19.08 -8.67 -29.03
CA SER A 85 19.76 -7.50 -28.49
C SER A 85 19.75 -6.28 -29.43
N LEU A 86 19.12 -6.40 -30.60
CA LEU A 86 19.00 -5.28 -31.53
C LEU A 86 18.21 -4.15 -30.92
N LYS A 87 18.68 -2.93 -31.18
CA LYS A 87 18.06 -1.69 -30.66
C LYS A 87 17.16 -1.05 -31.72
N ASP A 88 16.04 -0.51 -31.26
CA ASP A 88 15.20 0.37 -32.08
C ASP A 88 15.80 1.79 -32.17
N LYS A 89 15.06 2.71 -32.81
CA LYS A 89 15.46 4.10 -33.00
C LYS A 89 15.74 4.83 -31.68
N ASP A 90 15.01 4.49 -30.60
CA ASP A 90 15.15 5.08 -29.27
C ASP A 90 16.15 4.32 -28.37
N GLY A 91 16.80 3.29 -28.93
CA GLY A 91 17.75 2.45 -28.22
C GLY A 91 17.10 1.38 -27.36
N ASN A 92 15.78 1.15 -27.49
CA ASN A 92 15.11 0.09 -26.78
C ASN A 92 15.44 -1.26 -27.41
N THR A 93 15.64 -2.26 -26.58
CA THR A 93 15.79 -3.65 -26.98
C THR A 93 14.52 -4.44 -26.71
N PRO A 94 14.31 -5.60 -27.33
CA PRO A 94 13.14 -6.45 -27.05
C PRO A 94 12.91 -6.77 -25.57
N ILE A 95 13.97 -6.93 -24.76
CA ILE A 95 13.85 -7.21 -23.33
C ILE A 95 13.28 -6.02 -22.54
N LEU A 96 13.56 -4.77 -22.94
CA LEU A 96 12.96 -3.58 -22.33
C LEU A 96 11.46 -3.52 -22.62
N PHE A 97 11.04 -3.86 -23.85
CA PHE A 97 9.61 -3.98 -24.16
C PHE A 97 8.94 -5.14 -23.42
N ALA A 98 9.63 -6.28 -23.25
CA ALA A 98 9.12 -7.39 -22.45
C ALA A 98 8.91 -6.99 -20.99
N SER A 99 9.79 -6.14 -20.45
CA SER A 99 9.63 -5.54 -19.12
C SER A 99 8.42 -4.61 -19.06
N TYR A 100 8.28 -3.73 -20.03
CA TYR A 100 7.12 -2.84 -20.13
C TYR A 100 5.80 -3.62 -20.20
N ARG A 101 5.77 -4.77 -20.90
CA ARG A 101 4.61 -5.66 -20.97
C ARG A 101 4.42 -6.54 -19.73
N GLY A 102 5.46 -6.72 -18.91
CA GLY A 102 5.44 -7.62 -17.75
C GLY A 102 5.51 -9.10 -18.11
N SER A 103 6.07 -9.43 -19.29
CA SER A 103 6.10 -10.79 -19.83
C SER A 103 7.28 -11.59 -19.27
N ILE A 104 7.20 -12.03 -17.99
CA ILE A 104 8.28 -12.74 -17.29
C ILE A 104 8.80 -13.96 -18.05
N SER A 105 7.91 -14.77 -18.65
CA SER A 105 8.34 -15.96 -19.41
C SER A 105 9.22 -15.61 -20.63
N ILE A 106 8.97 -14.48 -21.28
CA ILE A 106 9.79 -13.99 -22.39
C ILE A 106 11.12 -13.47 -21.84
N ILE A 107 11.11 -12.71 -20.75
CA ILE A 107 12.32 -12.19 -20.10
C ILE A 107 13.23 -13.35 -19.67
N ILE A 108 12.68 -14.36 -18.99
CA ILE A 108 13.44 -15.54 -18.56
C ILE A 108 14.10 -16.19 -19.77
N LYS A 109 13.33 -16.46 -20.85
CA LYS A 109 13.87 -17.11 -22.04
C LYS A 109 14.96 -16.30 -22.74
N MET A 110 14.82 -14.97 -22.79
CA MET A 110 15.85 -14.10 -23.33
C MET A 110 17.15 -14.15 -22.51
N ILE A 111 17.03 -14.16 -21.17
CA ILE A 111 18.20 -14.24 -20.28
C ILE A 111 18.88 -15.61 -20.41
N GLU A 112 18.11 -16.70 -20.52
CA GLU A 112 18.63 -18.05 -20.78
C GLU A 112 19.42 -18.13 -22.11
N LEU A 113 19.02 -17.36 -23.12
CA LEU A 113 19.71 -17.23 -24.41
C LEU A 113 20.89 -16.25 -24.34
N GLY A 114 21.28 -15.75 -23.17
CA GLY A 114 22.41 -14.87 -22.98
C GLY A 114 22.16 -13.40 -23.32
N VAL A 115 20.92 -12.96 -23.45
CA VAL A 115 20.59 -11.53 -23.64
C VAL A 115 20.91 -10.75 -22.36
N LYS A 116 21.68 -9.68 -22.49
CA LYS A 116 22.00 -8.80 -21.35
C LYS A 116 20.74 -8.04 -20.91
N TYR A 117 20.52 -7.97 -19.59
CA TYR A 117 19.40 -7.27 -18.98
C TYR A 117 19.81 -5.95 -18.30
N ASP A 118 21.09 -5.78 -17.94
CA ASP A 118 21.59 -4.53 -17.37
C ASP A 118 21.97 -3.56 -18.50
N ILE A 119 20.95 -3.05 -19.17
CA ILE A 119 21.07 -2.18 -20.34
C ILE A 119 20.12 -1.00 -20.18
N GLN A 120 20.47 0.11 -20.83
CA GLN A 120 19.66 1.31 -20.88
C GLN A 120 19.40 1.72 -22.33
N ASN A 121 18.24 2.35 -22.56
CA ASN A 121 17.92 3.00 -23.82
C ASN A 121 18.60 4.40 -23.90
N LYS A 122 18.34 5.16 -24.99
CA LYS A 122 18.90 6.52 -25.18
C LYS A 122 18.46 7.53 -24.12
N ALA A 123 17.30 7.32 -23.47
CA ALA A 123 16.82 8.16 -22.37
C ALA A 123 17.38 7.73 -21.00
N GLY A 124 18.20 6.68 -20.94
CA GLY A 124 18.72 6.13 -19.68
C GLY A 124 17.74 5.20 -18.96
N LEU A 125 16.64 4.81 -19.62
CA LEU A 125 15.66 3.92 -19.02
C LEU A 125 16.14 2.48 -19.06
N ASP A 126 16.17 1.83 -17.91
CA ASP A 126 16.45 0.40 -17.76
C ASP A 126 15.16 -0.43 -17.60
N ILE A 127 15.35 -1.71 -17.36
CA ILE A 127 14.28 -2.69 -17.23
C ILE A 127 13.30 -2.36 -16.07
N ILE A 128 13.79 -1.74 -14.99
CA ILE A 128 12.98 -1.37 -13.82
C ILE A 128 12.17 -0.09 -14.10
N HIS A 129 12.75 0.88 -14.80
CA HIS A 129 12.03 2.07 -15.23
C HIS A 129 10.85 1.69 -16.14
N MET A 130 11.06 0.79 -17.11
CA MET A 130 10.03 0.30 -18.02
C MET A 130 8.90 -0.41 -17.26
N ALA A 131 9.26 -1.25 -16.28
CA ALA A 131 8.30 -1.94 -15.44
C ALA A 131 7.52 -0.97 -14.53
N ALA A 132 8.19 0.03 -13.97
CA ALA A 132 7.58 1.05 -13.11
C ALA A 132 6.59 1.92 -13.88
N GLN A 133 6.95 2.33 -15.11
CA GLN A 133 6.09 3.13 -15.98
C GLN A 133 4.77 2.41 -16.33
N SER A 134 4.80 1.09 -16.51
CA SER A 134 3.67 0.29 -16.97
C SER A 134 2.98 -0.53 -15.88
N ASP A 135 3.26 -0.24 -14.60
CA ASP A 135 2.69 -0.92 -13.42
C ASP A 135 2.95 -2.44 -13.36
N LYS A 136 4.14 -2.89 -13.82
CA LYS A 136 4.51 -4.30 -13.88
C LYS A 136 5.33 -4.72 -12.64
N ALA A 137 4.67 -4.81 -11.50
CA ALA A 137 5.29 -5.21 -10.23
C ALA A 137 5.99 -6.58 -10.28
N ASN A 138 5.49 -7.52 -11.09
CA ASN A 138 6.08 -8.84 -11.29
C ASN A 138 7.53 -8.77 -11.79
N VAL A 139 7.84 -7.83 -12.70
CA VAL A 139 9.22 -7.64 -13.20
C VAL A 139 10.11 -7.08 -12.09
N ILE A 140 9.63 -6.09 -11.35
CA ILE A 140 10.37 -5.48 -10.22
C ILE A 140 10.74 -6.55 -9.20
N ILE A 141 9.78 -7.39 -8.81
CA ILE A 141 10.00 -8.49 -7.87
C ILE A 141 11.01 -9.48 -8.43
N TYR A 142 10.82 -9.91 -9.68
CA TYR A 142 11.70 -10.90 -10.32
C TYR A 142 13.16 -10.45 -10.30
N PHE A 143 13.44 -9.23 -10.75
CA PHE A 143 14.81 -8.72 -10.78
C PHE A 143 15.39 -8.46 -9.40
N LYS A 144 14.57 -7.99 -8.43
CA LYS A 144 15.04 -7.81 -7.06
C LYS A 144 15.36 -9.11 -6.36
N GLU A 145 14.44 -10.08 -6.41
CA GLU A 145 14.58 -11.34 -5.68
C GLU A 145 15.60 -12.29 -6.30
N LYS A 146 15.72 -12.32 -7.65
CA LYS A 146 16.62 -13.25 -8.34
C LYS A 146 18.02 -12.70 -8.54
N TYR A 147 18.15 -11.41 -8.85
CA TYR A 147 19.42 -10.79 -9.23
C TYR A 147 19.90 -9.71 -8.27
N ASN A 148 19.15 -9.44 -7.19
CA ASN A 148 19.38 -8.32 -6.28
C ASN A 148 19.62 -6.99 -7.00
N TYR A 149 18.88 -6.78 -8.10
CA TYR A 149 19.04 -5.61 -8.97
C TYR A 149 18.76 -4.32 -8.22
N ASP A 150 19.50 -3.26 -8.54
CA ASP A 150 19.26 -1.94 -7.98
C ASP A 150 17.98 -1.35 -8.59
N LEU A 151 16.96 -1.19 -7.76
CA LEU A 151 15.64 -0.72 -8.18
C LEU A 151 15.58 0.80 -8.40
N TYR A 152 16.57 1.57 -7.92
CA TYR A 152 16.46 3.03 -7.79
C TYR A 152 17.50 3.79 -8.63
N LYS A 153 18.06 3.16 -9.65
CA LYS A 153 18.93 3.83 -10.64
C LYS A 153 18.21 5.04 -11.23
N ASN A 154 18.98 6.09 -11.57
CA ASN A 154 18.46 7.26 -12.22
C ASN A 154 18.56 7.15 -13.74
N ASP A 155 17.55 7.67 -14.44
CA ASP A 155 17.58 7.88 -15.87
C ASP A 155 18.39 9.16 -16.25
N ASN A 156 18.46 9.49 -17.53
CA ASN A 156 19.17 10.70 -18.00
C ASN A 156 18.56 12.01 -17.52
N HIS A 157 17.32 12.00 -17.02
CA HIS A 157 16.65 13.15 -16.42
C HIS A 157 16.75 13.16 -14.90
N GLY A 158 17.43 12.19 -14.29
CA GLY A 158 17.54 12.02 -12.85
C GLY A 158 16.30 11.42 -12.21
N ASN A 159 15.35 10.89 -12.98
CA ASN A 159 14.20 10.19 -12.43
C ASN A 159 14.57 8.74 -12.11
N ASN A 160 14.23 8.28 -10.92
CA ASN A 160 14.29 6.86 -10.56
C ASN A 160 12.92 6.16 -10.77
N SER A 161 12.87 4.87 -10.49
CA SER A 161 11.65 4.07 -10.64
C SER A 161 10.46 4.58 -9.82
N ILE A 162 10.68 5.21 -8.64
CA ILE A 162 9.60 5.79 -7.83
C ILE A 162 9.00 7.01 -8.54
N HIS A 163 9.82 7.85 -9.17
CA HIS A 163 9.36 8.96 -9.99
C HIS A 163 8.47 8.47 -11.14
N TRP A 164 8.92 7.45 -11.89
CA TRP A 164 8.18 6.86 -13.00
C TRP A 164 6.87 6.21 -12.56
N ALA A 165 6.89 5.42 -11.48
CA ALA A 165 5.68 4.81 -10.93
C ALA A 165 4.67 5.87 -10.46
N SER A 166 5.17 6.96 -9.88
CA SER A 166 4.33 8.03 -9.34
C SER A 166 3.68 8.86 -10.44
N SER A 167 4.44 9.22 -11.49
CA SER A 167 3.93 10.00 -12.63
C SER A 167 2.90 9.23 -13.47
N ASN A 168 3.02 7.90 -13.54
CA ASN A 168 2.13 7.05 -14.34
C ASN A 168 1.00 6.39 -13.55
N SER A 169 0.77 6.78 -12.31
CA SER A 169 -0.25 6.18 -11.43
C SER A 169 -0.09 4.66 -11.25
N ALA A 170 1.14 4.14 -11.30
CA ALA A 170 1.49 2.73 -11.23
C ALA A 170 1.39 2.21 -9.79
N LYS A 171 0.19 1.82 -9.37
CA LYS A 171 -0.15 1.50 -7.96
C LYS A 171 0.56 0.26 -7.43
N PHE A 172 0.70 -0.77 -8.28
CA PHE A 172 1.32 -2.05 -7.88
C PHE A 172 2.84 -1.96 -7.94
N ALA A 173 3.40 -1.34 -8.98
CA ALA A 173 4.83 -1.08 -9.05
C ALA A 173 5.30 -0.24 -7.86
N LEU A 174 4.61 0.87 -7.56
CA LEU A 174 4.93 1.71 -6.41
C LEU A 174 4.81 0.95 -5.08
N LYS A 175 3.81 0.07 -4.91
CA LYS A 175 3.65 -0.76 -3.70
C LYS A 175 4.91 -1.58 -3.41
N TYR A 176 5.48 -2.24 -4.41
CA TYR A 176 6.65 -3.09 -4.24
C TYR A 176 7.95 -2.30 -4.19
N LEU A 177 8.08 -1.20 -4.96
CA LEU A 177 9.20 -0.27 -4.81
C LEU A 177 9.28 0.28 -3.38
N LEU A 178 8.16 0.73 -2.82
CA LEU A 178 8.12 1.21 -1.42
C LEU A 178 8.30 0.08 -0.38
N TYR A 179 7.95 -1.16 -0.71
CA TYR A 179 8.21 -2.32 0.14
C TYR A 179 9.72 -2.62 0.26
N TYR A 180 10.45 -2.59 -0.88
CA TYR A 180 11.89 -2.81 -0.91
C TYR A 180 12.72 -1.61 -0.43
N LEU A 181 12.08 -0.46 -0.19
CA LEU A 181 12.74 0.71 0.37
C LEU A 181 12.90 0.52 1.89
N ASP A 182 14.05 0.01 2.29
CA ASP A 182 14.43 -0.24 3.69
C ASP A 182 14.89 1.06 4.41
N GLU A 183 15.23 0.95 5.69
CA GLU A 183 15.69 2.11 6.48
C GLU A 183 17.03 2.68 5.98
N LYS A 184 17.90 1.86 5.36
CA LYS A 184 19.19 2.31 4.83
C LYS A 184 19.03 3.20 3.61
N ASN A 185 17.98 2.97 2.83
CA ASN A 185 17.69 3.66 1.58
C ASN A 185 16.51 4.63 1.69
N LYS A 186 16.11 4.96 2.92
CA LYS A 186 14.92 5.78 3.19
C LYS A 186 14.97 7.17 2.54
N GLU A 187 16.18 7.72 2.39
CA GLU A 187 16.38 9.04 1.77
C GLU A 187 15.98 9.07 0.28
N ILE A 188 16.00 7.92 -0.39
CA ILE A 188 15.60 7.79 -1.82
C ILE A 188 14.18 8.27 -2.07
N ILE A 189 13.27 8.17 -1.06
CA ILE A 189 11.90 8.67 -1.20
C ILE A 189 11.85 10.18 -1.49
N ASN A 190 12.86 10.93 -1.00
CA ASN A 190 13.00 12.37 -1.17
C ASN A 190 13.98 12.76 -2.30
N SER A 191 14.43 11.78 -3.08
CA SER A 191 15.32 12.07 -4.21
C SER A 191 14.68 13.04 -5.19
N GLN A 192 15.49 13.93 -5.75
CA GLN A 192 15.07 14.94 -6.71
C GLN A 192 15.65 14.62 -8.09
N ASN A 193 14.84 14.78 -9.12
CA ASN A 193 15.31 14.70 -10.50
C ASN A 193 16.11 15.94 -10.91
N LYS A 194 16.56 16.02 -12.17
CA LYS A 194 17.31 17.17 -12.69
C LYS A 194 16.55 18.51 -12.65
N ASN A 195 15.22 18.49 -12.48
CA ASN A 195 14.40 19.69 -12.29
C ASN A 195 14.17 20.00 -10.80
N GLY A 196 14.80 19.28 -9.87
CA GLY A 196 14.58 19.44 -8.44
C GLY A 196 13.26 18.84 -7.96
N GLN A 197 12.55 18.09 -8.81
CA GLN A 197 11.24 17.55 -8.51
C GLN A 197 11.36 16.19 -7.82
N THR A 198 10.59 15.98 -6.73
CA THR A 198 10.42 14.67 -6.08
C THR A 198 9.32 13.88 -6.76
N ALA A 199 9.21 12.61 -6.43
CA ALA A 199 8.12 11.75 -6.91
C ALA A 199 6.72 12.31 -6.56
N LEU A 200 6.59 13.06 -5.45
CA LEU A 200 5.33 13.73 -5.08
C LEU A 200 5.01 14.91 -6.01
N HIS A 201 6.00 15.72 -6.37
CA HIS A 201 5.83 16.77 -7.39
C HIS A 201 5.31 16.19 -8.70
N LEU A 202 5.94 15.12 -9.20
CA LEU A 202 5.52 14.47 -10.44
C LEU A 202 4.11 13.88 -10.32
N ALA A 203 3.78 13.21 -9.20
CA ALA A 203 2.45 12.68 -8.98
C ALA A 203 1.35 13.75 -9.05
N ILE A 204 1.63 14.95 -8.53
CA ILE A 204 0.70 16.07 -8.58
C ILE A 204 0.63 16.66 -9.98
N LEU A 205 1.78 16.95 -10.60
CA LEU A 205 1.84 17.51 -11.96
C LEU A 205 1.14 16.66 -13.01
N THR A 206 1.28 15.33 -12.92
CA THR A 206 0.63 14.38 -13.84
C THR A 206 -0.81 14.01 -13.44
N ASN A 207 -1.34 14.64 -12.40
CA ASN A 207 -2.69 14.37 -11.89
C ASN A 207 -2.91 12.88 -11.54
N SER A 208 -1.91 12.27 -10.92
CA SER A 208 -1.93 10.87 -10.51
C SER A 208 -3.03 10.57 -9.49
N SER A 209 -3.33 9.28 -9.29
CA SER A 209 -4.38 8.85 -8.36
C SER A 209 -4.05 9.26 -6.92
N THR A 210 -5.07 9.59 -6.14
CA THR A 210 -4.92 9.95 -4.72
C THR A 210 -4.27 8.82 -3.89
N ASP A 211 -4.38 7.57 -4.33
CA ASP A 211 -3.74 6.43 -3.67
C ASP A 211 -2.21 6.48 -3.77
N ILE A 212 -1.66 6.95 -4.90
CA ILE A 212 -0.22 7.16 -5.08
C ILE A 212 0.26 8.21 -4.07
N ILE A 213 -0.40 9.36 -4.03
CA ILE A 213 -0.07 10.46 -3.12
C ILE A 213 -0.11 9.99 -1.66
N LYS A 214 -1.19 9.28 -1.26
CA LYS A 214 -1.31 8.69 0.09
C LYS A 214 -0.18 7.72 0.42
N LYS A 215 0.25 6.88 -0.53
CA LYS A 215 1.34 5.92 -0.30
C LYS A 215 2.68 6.63 -0.12
N LEU A 216 2.98 7.66 -0.94
CA LEU A 216 4.20 8.45 -0.83
C LEU A 216 4.27 9.17 0.51
N ILE A 217 3.20 9.87 0.92
CA ILE A 217 3.13 10.58 2.20
C ILE A 217 3.28 9.60 3.38
N LYS A 218 2.59 8.46 3.35
CA LYS A 218 2.72 7.42 4.38
C LYS A 218 4.12 6.83 4.49
N LYS A 219 4.87 6.80 3.39
CA LYS A 219 6.26 6.33 3.38
C LYS A 219 7.23 7.41 3.88
N GLY A 220 6.77 8.65 4.08
CA GLY A 220 7.53 9.76 4.67
C GLY A 220 8.20 10.68 3.65
N ILE A 221 7.62 10.83 2.45
CA ILE A 221 8.08 11.87 1.52
C ILE A 221 7.84 13.26 2.12
N ASN A 222 8.84 14.13 2.02
CA ASN A 222 8.74 15.50 2.53
C ASN A 222 8.05 16.39 1.48
N PRO A 223 6.87 16.97 1.78
CA PRO A 223 6.15 17.83 0.85
C PRO A 223 6.74 19.26 0.74
N ASP A 224 7.63 19.66 1.67
CA ASP A 224 8.20 21.01 1.73
C ASP A 224 9.47 21.16 0.87
N ILE A 225 9.92 20.09 0.22
CA ILE A 225 11.05 20.13 -0.70
C ILE A 225 10.69 21.02 -1.88
N LYS A 226 11.60 21.94 -2.22
CA LYS A 226 11.47 22.89 -3.33
C LYS A 226 12.09 22.31 -4.60
N ASP A 227 11.42 22.52 -5.73
CA ASP A 227 12.00 22.27 -7.05
C ASP A 227 13.01 23.35 -7.46
N LYS A 228 13.60 23.27 -8.65
CA LYS A 228 14.54 24.29 -9.15
C LYS A 228 13.94 25.68 -9.32
N ASN A 229 12.61 25.79 -9.42
CA ASN A 229 11.91 27.08 -9.50
C ASN A 229 11.59 27.64 -8.12
N GLY A 230 12.01 26.94 -7.03
CA GLY A 230 11.71 27.31 -5.66
C GLY A 230 10.29 26.94 -5.21
N LEU A 231 9.55 26.17 -6.01
CA LEU A 231 8.16 25.78 -5.74
C LEU A 231 8.12 24.48 -4.94
N THR A 232 7.27 24.44 -3.91
CA THR A 232 6.88 23.22 -3.20
C THR A 232 5.68 22.56 -3.88
N VAL A 233 5.32 21.37 -3.44
CA VAL A 233 4.10 20.69 -3.94
C VAL A 233 2.82 21.48 -3.69
N PHE A 234 2.82 22.42 -2.73
CA PHE A 234 1.68 23.28 -2.41
C PHE A 234 1.54 24.48 -3.35
N ASP A 235 2.62 24.85 -4.02
CA ASP A 235 2.71 26.02 -4.91
C ASP A 235 2.36 25.68 -6.36
N ILE A 236 2.19 24.39 -6.68
CA ILE A 236 1.78 23.95 -8.02
C ILE A 236 0.39 24.53 -8.35
N PRO A 237 0.20 25.15 -9.55
CA PRO A 237 -1.04 25.86 -9.91
C PRO A 237 -2.31 25.05 -9.70
N LYS A 238 -3.33 25.73 -9.16
CA LYS A 238 -4.52 25.12 -8.52
C LYS A 238 -5.80 25.14 -9.38
N ASP A 239 -5.69 25.13 -10.69
CA ASP A 239 -6.83 25.33 -11.60
C ASP A 239 -7.87 24.21 -11.59
N ASN A 240 -7.78 23.24 -10.68
CA ASN A 240 -8.66 22.07 -10.64
C ASN A 240 -9.17 21.75 -9.23
N ILE A 241 -10.48 21.56 -9.07
CA ILE A 241 -11.17 21.17 -7.82
C ILE A 241 -10.52 19.93 -7.14
N LYS A 242 -9.93 19.04 -7.94
CA LYS A 242 -9.20 17.86 -7.47
C LYS A 242 -7.97 18.23 -6.64
N TYR A 243 -7.30 19.37 -6.95
CA TYR A 243 -6.14 19.84 -6.21
C TYR A 243 -6.47 20.40 -4.83
N GLN A 244 -7.64 21.00 -4.63
CA GLN A 244 -8.07 21.47 -3.31
C GLN A 244 -8.20 20.30 -2.33
N ASN A 245 -8.73 19.17 -2.81
CA ASN A 245 -8.83 17.94 -2.03
C ASN A 245 -7.46 17.31 -1.75
N ILE A 246 -6.51 17.40 -2.68
CA ILE A 246 -5.14 16.89 -2.54
C ILE A 246 -4.37 17.76 -1.53
N ASN A 247 -4.44 19.09 -1.63
CA ASN A 247 -3.80 20.00 -0.67
C ASN A 247 -4.37 19.81 0.73
N LYS A 248 -5.69 19.64 0.87
CA LYS A 248 -6.30 19.28 2.15
C LYS A 248 -5.74 17.97 2.68
N LEU A 249 -5.63 16.96 1.83
CA LEU A 249 -5.10 15.65 2.18
C LEU A 249 -3.63 15.72 2.60
N ILE A 250 -2.78 16.48 1.89
CA ILE A 250 -1.37 16.67 2.24
C ILE A 250 -1.27 17.46 3.55
N ASN A 251 -2.05 18.53 3.69
CA ASN A 251 -2.10 19.34 4.92
C ASN A 251 -2.61 18.56 6.12
N ASP A 252 -3.62 17.71 5.96
CA ASP A 252 -4.13 16.86 7.04
C ASP A 252 -3.06 15.85 7.49
N TYR A 253 -2.25 15.33 6.57
CA TYR A 253 -1.11 14.48 6.90
C TYR A 253 0.09 15.27 7.44
N SER A 254 0.35 16.51 7.00
CA SER A 254 1.44 17.35 7.50
C SER A 254 1.09 18.02 8.83
N LYS A 255 -0.17 18.44 9.04
CA LYS A 255 -0.64 19.04 10.31
C LYS A 255 -0.68 18.03 11.44
N THR A 256 -0.86 16.74 11.18
CA THR A 256 -0.61 15.72 12.20
C THR A 256 0.85 15.71 12.65
N ASN A 257 1.77 16.27 11.87
CA ASN A 257 3.16 16.50 12.26
C ASN A 257 3.35 17.77 13.12
N CYS A 258 2.48 18.80 12.99
CA CYS A 258 2.60 20.05 13.74
C CYS A 258 2.25 19.91 15.24
N ILE A 259 1.54 18.83 15.64
CA ILE A 259 1.26 18.52 17.05
C ILE A 259 2.37 17.62 17.65
N GLY A 260 3.53 17.49 16.99
CA GLY A 260 4.64 16.63 17.45
C GLY A 260 4.35 15.13 17.34
N LEU A 261 3.30 14.76 16.64
CA LEU A 261 2.91 13.37 16.39
C LEU A 261 3.39 12.96 15.00
N ASN A 262 4.72 12.95 14.82
CA ASN A 262 5.33 12.34 13.64
C ASN A 262 4.87 10.89 13.53
N TYR A 263 4.02 10.59 12.55
CA TYR A 263 3.66 9.25 12.16
C TYR A 263 4.84 8.56 11.43
N HIS A 264 6.04 8.68 12.00
CA HIS A 264 7.12 7.80 11.65
C HIS A 264 6.85 6.43 12.25
N VAL A 265 6.97 5.41 11.42
CA VAL A 265 6.78 3.99 11.72
C VAL A 265 7.58 3.51 12.95
N ASN A 266 8.48 4.32 13.49
CA ASN A 266 9.34 4.02 14.63
C ASN A 266 8.84 4.53 16.00
N ASP A 267 7.69 5.22 16.07
CA ASP A 267 7.19 5.69 17.36
C ASP A 267 6.34 4.63 18.09
N PHE A 268 6.99 3.54 18.47
CA PHE A 268 6.47 2.62 19.49
C PHE A 268 6.04 3.37 20.76
N LYS A 269 6.70 4.49 21.11
CA LYS A 269 6.35 5.34 22.25
C LYS A 269 4.99 6.04 22.08
N ASN A 270 4.64 6.49 20.88
CA ASN A 270 3.37 7.19 20.62
C ASN A 270 2.18 6.24 20.35
N LYS A 271 2.44 4.96 20.04
CA LYS A 271 1.39 3.96 19.75
C LYS A 271 0.40 3.83 20.92
N TYR A 272 0.91 3.81 22.13
CA TYR A 272 0.11 3.61 23.34
C TYR A 272 -0.29 4.91 24.04
N PHE A 273 0.28 6.06 23.67
CA PHE A 273 0.08 7.32 24.39
C PHE A 273 -1.41 7.72 24.46
N LYS A 274 -2.11 7.77 23.33
CA LYS A 274 -3.54 8.11 23.28
C LYS A 274 -4.40 7.09 24.03
N PHE A 275 -4.03 5.82 23.95
CA PHE A 275 -4.68 4.74 24.69
C PHE A 275 -4.54 4.93 26.20
N PHE A 276 -3.32 5.18 26.70
CA PHE A 276 -3.10 5.47 28.12
C PHE A 276 -3.77 6.75 28.59
N VAL A 277 -3.73 7.83 27.78
CA VAL A 277 -4.43 9.07 28.10
C VAL A 277 -5.94 8.81 28.23
N PHE A 278 -6.52 8.01 27.34
CA PHE A 278 -7.95 7.67 27.42
C PHE A 278 -8.28 6.86 28.68
N ILE A 279 -7.47 5.86 29.03
CA ILE A 279 -7.67 5.06 30.26
C ILE A 279 -7.55 5.96 31.49
N ILE A 280 -6.48 6.74 31.61
CA ILE A 280 -6.22 7.61 32.76
C ILE A 280 -7.35 8.64 32.89
N SER A 281 -7.77 9.27 31.79
CA SER A 281 -8.87 10.24 31.81
C SER A 281 -10.19 9.60 32.21
N SER A 282 -10.48 8.37 31.76
CA SER A 282 -11.69 7.64 32.12
C SER A 282 -11.73 7.29 33.64
N ILE A 283 -10.59 6.77 34.14
CA ILE A 283 -10.45 6.47 35.58
C ILE A 283 -10.57 7.74 36.41
N PHE A 284 -9.91 8.83 35.99
CA PHE A 284 -9.99 10.12 36.65
C PHE A 284 -11.41 10.68 36.66
N GLN A 285 -12.14 10.56 35.55
CA GLN A 285 -13.54 10.98 35.46
C GLN A 285 -14.44 10.19 36.41
N ILE A 286 -14.28 8.84 36.44
CA ILE A 286 -15.02 7.98 37.37
C ILE A 286 -14.74 8.40 38.81
N PHE A 287 -13.47 8.62 39.15
CA PHE A 287 -13.04 9.05 40.47
C PHE A 287 -13.65 10.41 40.85
N CYS A 288 -13.54 11.43 39.98
CA CYS A 288 -14.07 12.77 40.24
C CYS A 288 -15.58 12.77 40.39
N THR A 289 -16.31 12.04 39.55
CA THR A 289 -17.75 11.93 39.64
C THR A 289 -18.18 11.28 40.96
N ASN A 290 -17.52 10.19 41.36
CA ASN A 290 -17.85 9.46 42.59
C ASN A 290 -17.51 10.25 43.87
N TYR A 291 -16.34 10.88 43.89
CA TYR A 291 -15.82 11.52 45.11
C TYR A 291 -16.28 12.94 45.28
N PHE A 292 -16.43 13.70 44.20
CA PHE A 292 -16.76 15.12 44.25
C PHE A 292 -18.19 15.46 43.85
N LEU A 293 -18.85 14.74 42.96
CA LEU A 293 -20.16 15.12 42.44
C LEU A 293 -21.30 14.41 43.14
N ILE A 294 -21.27 13.10 43.19
CA ILE A 294 -22.37 12.27 43.72
C ILE A 294 -22.66 12.54 45.22
N PRO A 295 -21.69 12.79 46.11
CA PRO A 295 -21.98 13.10 47.54
C PRO A 295 -22.75 14.39 47.74
N PHE A 296 -22.85 15.25 46.72
CA PHE A 296 -23.50 16.58 46.80
C PHE A 296 -24.86 16.66 46.10
N LEU A 297 -25.30 15.59 45.50
CA LEU A 297 -26.70 15.44 45.16
C LEU A 297 -27.44 15.25 46.49
N ASP A 298 -28.50 16.03 46.69
CA ASP A 298 -29.28 16.16 47.94
C ASP A 298 -29.39 14.84 48.75
N GLU A 299 -28.87 14.84 50.00
CA GLU A 299 -28.80 13.66 50.86
C GLU A 299 -30.16 13.09 51.27
N ASN A 300 -31.22 13.87 51.15
CA ASN A 300 -32.56 13.51 51.60
C ASN A 300 -33.42 12.84 50.55
N THR A 301 -32.95 12.64 49.33
CA THR A 301 -33.76 12.04 48.27
C THR A 301 -33.42 10.58 48.04
N GLN A 302 -34.43 9.73 48.00
CA GLN A 302 -34.35 8.33 47.55
C GLN A 302 -33.69 8.24 46.18
N ASN A 303 -33.79 9.28 45.39
CA ASN A 303 -33.18 9.44 44.06
C ASN A 303 -31.65 9.39 44.06
N GLN A 304 -30.95 9.84 45.13
CA GLN A 304 -29.50 9.84 45.20
C GLN A 304 -28.91 8.41 45.15
N LYS A 305 -29.53 7.46 45.87
CA LYS A 305 -29.11 6.07 45.88
C LYS A 305 -29.28 5.42 44.49
N GLU A 306 -30.39 5.74 43.82
CA GLU A 306 -30.67 5.23 42.48
C GLU A 306 -29.73 5.81 41.47
N ILE A 307 -29.44 7.12 41.50
CA ILE A 307 -28.46 7.77 40.61
C ILE A 307 -27.07 7.14 40.80
N LYS A 308 -26.65 6.91 42.05
CA LYS A 308 -25.36 6.22 42.35
C LYS A 308 -25.35 4.83 41.76
N LEU A 309 -26.39 4.04 41.93
CA LEU A 309 -26.49 2.70 41.43
C LEU A 309 -26.44 2.66 39.89
N ILE A 310 -27.17 3.55 39.21
CA ILE A 310 -27.18 3.69 37.77
C ILE A 310 -25.78 4.07 37.25
N TYR A 311 -25.14 5.06 37.89
CA TYR A 311 -23.80 5.49 37.47
C TYR A 311 -22.75 4.37 37.60
N TYR A 312 -22.75 3.64 38.72
CA TYR A 312 -21.85 2.52 38.93
C TYR A 312 -22.09 1.40 37.92
N SER A 313 -23.36 1.03 37.66
CA SER A 313 -23.69 0.01 36.70
C SER A 313 -23.29 0.40 35.27
N LEU A 314 -23.52 1.66 34.87
CA LEU A 314 -23.06 2.18 33.57
C LEU A 314 -21.54 2.20 33.47
N SER A 315 -20.83 2.59 34.54
CA SER A 315 -19.37 2.58 34.59
C SER A 315 -18.81 1.15 34.41
N LEU A 316 -19.43 0.15 35.08
CA LEU A 316 -19.03 -1.25 34.93
C LEU A 316 -19.30 -1.78 33.52
N VAL A 317 -20.47 -1.47 32.96
CA VAL A 317 -20.81 -1.86 31.58
C VAL A 317 -19.87 -1.21 30.59
N PHE A 318 -19.56 0.08 30.74
CA PHE A 318 -18.58 0.78 29.90
C PHE A 318 -17.20 0.13 29.99
N MET A 319 -16.69 -0.15 31.20
CA MET A 319 -15.37 -0.78 31.37
C MET A 319 -15.35 -2.20 30.80
N PHE A 320 -16.41 -2.97 30.95
CA PHE A 320 -16.53 -4.30 30.36
C PHE A 320 -16.42 -4.23 28.82
N PHE A 321 -17.23 -3.38 28.19
CA PHE A 321 -17.21 -3.24 26.73
C PHE A 321 -15.91 -2.62 26.22
N PHE A 322 -15.27 -1.74 26.98
CA PHE A 322 -13.96 -1.22 26.65
C PHE A 322 -12.90 -2.34 26.61
N VAL A 323 -12.79 -3.16 27.64
CA VAL A 323 -11.88 -4.31 27.69
C VAL A 323 -12.21 -5.30 26.57
N TYR A 324 -13.49 -5.55 26.32
CA TYR A 324 -13.93 -6.44 25.26
C TYR A 324 -13.49 -5.96 23.87
N ILE A 325 -13.74 -4.67 23.53
CA ILE A 325 -13.38 -4.14 22.20
C ILE A 325 -11.87 -4.03 21.99
N VAL A 326 -11.11 -3.73 23.02
CA VAL A 326 -9.63 -3.69 22.99
C VAL A 326 -9.07 -5.07 22.59
N ASN A 327 -9.65 -6.15 23.12
CA ASN A 327 -9.18 -7.51 22.87
C ASN A 327 -9.90 -8.20 21.69
N SER A 328 -10.86 -7.54 21.04
CA SER A 328 -11.64 -8.13 19.96
C SER A 328 -10.79 -8.36 18.70
N ASN A 329 -11.08 -9.44 17.97
CA ASN A 329 -10.48 -9.70 16.67
C ASN A 329 -11.14 -8.81 15.60
N ALA A 330 -10.34 -8.02 14.89
CA ALA A 330 -10.82 -7.16 13.81
C ALA A 330 -11.13 -7.93 12.49
N GLY A 331 -10.84 -9.22 12.43
CA GLY A 331 -10.89 -10.01 11.21
C GLY A 331 -9.51 -10.12 10.56
N ASN A 332 -8.53 -10.57 11.33
CA ASN A 332 -7.16 -10.74 10.89
C ASN A 332 -7.06 -11.88 9.87
N ILE A 333 -6.39 -11.63 8.74
CA ILE A 333 -6.09 -12.65 7.73
C ILE A 333 -4.83 -13.38 8.19
N SER A 334 -4.98 -14.64 8.60
CA SER A 334 -3.91 -15.45 9.19
C SER A 334 -3.28 -16.45 8.23
N GLU A 335 -3.95 -16.80 7.13
CA GLU A 335 -3.48 -17.80 6.15
C GLU A 335 -2.26 -17.27 5.40
N LYS A 336 -1.08 -17.64 5.88
CA LYS A 336 0.18 -17.28 5.25
C LYS A 336 0.47 -18.16 4.05
N ILE A 337 0.94 -17.55 2.98
CA ILE A 337 1.46 -18.26 1.81
C ILE A 337 2.92 -18.63 2.09
N SER A 338 3.23 -19.92 2.00
CA SER A 338 4.59 -20.44 2.19
C SER A 338 5.53 -20.10 1.03
N ASP A 339 4.98 -19.89 -0.17
CA ASP A 339 5.74 -19.59 -1.37
C ASP A 339 6.50 -18.26 -1.27
N SER A 340 7.72 -18.23 -1.77
CA SER A 340 8.46 -16.98 -1.92
C SER A 340 7.80 -16.06 -2.96
N LEU A 341 8.00 -14.75 -2.85
CA LEU A 341 7.53 -13.78 -3.85
C LEU A 341 8.01 -14.14 -5.26
N LEU A 342 9.25 -14.60 -5.38
CA LEU A 342 9.83 -15.03 -6.65
C LEU A 342 9.05 -16.22 -7.24
N ASN A 343 8.75 -17.23 -6.43
CA ASN A 343 7.98 -18.40 -6.87
C ASN A 343 6.57 -18.02 -7.34
N LEU A 344 5.87 -17.13 -6.62
CA LEU A 344 4.56 -16.62 -7.03
C LEU A 344 4.63 -15.94 -8.42
N VAL A 345 5.67 -15.15 -8.67
CA VAL A 345 5.89 -14.48 -9.96
C VAL A 345 6.18 -15.49 -11.08
N ILE A 346 7.06 -16.49 -10.84
CA ILE A 346 7.41 -17.52 -11.81
C ILE A 346 6.18 -18.38 -12.15
N GLN A 347 5.38 -18.75 -11.15
CA GLN A 347 4.12 -19.50 -11.31
C GLN A 347 2.99 -18.64 -11.92
N LYS A 348 3.24 -17.37 -12.24
CA LYS A 348 2.25 -16.42 -12.78
C LYS A 348 1.03 -16.22 -11.89
N LYS A 349 1.16 -16.45 -10.57
CA LYS A 349 0.11 -16.14 -9.60
C LYS A 349 -0.10 -14.61 -9.53
N ASP A 350 -1.33 -14.19 -9.27
CA ASP A 350 -1.65 -12.77 -9.19
C ASP A 350 -1.12 -12.16 -7.88
N ILE A 351 -0.14 -11.28 -8.00
CA ILE A 351 0.50 -10.60 -6.88
C ILE A 351 -0.19 -9.29 -6.46
N ARG A 352 -1.23 -8.85 -7.18
CA ARG A 352 -1.90 -7.56 -6.91
C ARG A 352 -2.53 -7.54 -5.52
N LEU A 353 -3.15 -8.64 -5.13
CA LEU A 353 -3.76 -8.83 -3.81
C LEU A 353 -2.79 -9.40 -2.76
N PHE A 354 -1.56 -9.75 -3.12
CA PHE A 354 -0.59 -10.27 -2.16
C PHE A 354 -0.04 -9.15 -1.27
N CYS A 355 -0.05 -9.36 0.05
CA CYS A 355 0.61 -8.46 1.01
C CYS A 355 2.04 -8.93 1.27
N PRO A 356 3.08 -8.16 0.85
CA PRO A 356 4.46 -8.59 1.05
C PRO A 356 4.90 -8.57 2.52
N TYR A 357 4.28 -7.72 3.36
CA TYR A 357 4.58 -7.63 4.79
C TYR A 357 4.07 -8.83 5.59
N CYS A 358 2.82 -9.23 5.34
CA CYS A 358 2.18 -10.35 6.06
C CYS A 358 2.35 -11.70 5.37
N LYS A 359 2.73 -11.71 4.08
CA LYS A 359 2.77 -12.90 3.20
C LYS A 359 1.42 -13.60 3.09
N VAL A 360 0.35 -12.84 2.94
CA VAL A 360 -1.03 -13.33 2.81
C VAL A 360 -1.69 -12.79 1.55
N ASN A 361 -2.64 -13.53 0.99
CA ASN A 361 -3.53 -12.98 -0.03
C ASN A 361 -4.59 -12.11 0.63
N GLN A 362 -4.64 -10.85 0.22
CA GLN A 362 -5.64 -9.89 0.66
C GLN A 362 -6.97 -10.18 -0.05
N LYS A 363 -8.05 -10.17 0.71
CA LYS A 363 -9.41 -10.17 0.14
C LYS A 363 -9.78 -8.75 -0.32
N ILE A 364 -10.84 -8.64 -1.10
CA ILE A 364 -11.40 -7.34 -1.50
C ILE A 364 -11.73 -6.52 -0.25
N PHE A 365 -11.39 -5.21 -0.25
CA PHE A 365 -11.51 -4.29 0.90
C PHE A 365 -10.62 -4.60 2.11
N SER A 366 -9.73 -5.59 2.04
CA SER A 366 -8.73 -5.77 3.10
C SER A 366 -7.55 -4.82 2.91
N LYS A 367 -6.93 -4.43 4.03
CA LYS A 367 -5.74 -3.57 4.04
C LYS A 367 -4.75 -4.06 5.09
N HIS A 368 -3.46 -3.83 4.82
CA HIS A 368 -2.41 -3.97 5.82
C HIS A 368 -2.41 -2.76 6.76
N CYS A 369 -2.55 -3.00 8.05
CA CYS A 369 -2.38 -1.99 9.09
C CYS A 369 -0.92 -1.97 9.55
N PHE A 370 -0.18 -0.90 9.26
CA PHE A 370 1.23 -0.77 9.66
C PHE A 370 1.42 -0.64 11.18
N ILE A 371 0.39 -0.20 11.92
CA ILE A 371 0.45 -0.07 13.38
C ILE A 371 0.32 -1.44 14.06
N CYS A 372 -0.64 -2.26 13.61
CA CYS A 372 -0.85 -3.62 14.12
C CYS A 372 0.03 -4.66 13.43
N ASN A 373 0.67 -4.30 12.30
CA ASN A 373 1.45 -5.18 11.43
C ASN A 373 0.66 -6.42 10.96
N GLN A 374 -0.62 -6.23 10.61
CA GLN A 374 -1.54 -7.30 10.22
C GLN A 374 -2.44 -6.85 9.06
N CYS A 375 -2.88 -7.81 8.24
CA CYS A 375 -3.91 -7.59 7.23
C CYS A 375 -5.29 -7.83 7.83
N ILE A 376 -6.19 -6.85 7.69
CA ILE A 376 -7.54 -6.87 8.25
C ILE A 376 -8.57 -6.96 7.13
N GLU A 377 -9.51 -7.89 7.24
CA GLU A 377 -10.63 -8.07 6.31
C GLU A 377 -11.66 -6.94 6.50
N ILE A 378 -12.09 -6.32 5.40
CA ILE A 378 -12.99 -5.14 5.40
C ILE A 378 -12.47 -4.08 6.39
N TYR A 379 -11.20 -3.68 6.16
CA TYR A 379 -10.53 -2.69 7.03
C TYR A 379 -11.24 -1.34 7.01
N ASP A 380 -11.65 -0.86 8.18
CA ASP A 380 -12.19 0.50 8.37
C ASP A 380 -11.05 1.46 8.76
N HIS A 381 -10.56 1.35 9.99
CA HIS A 381 -9.45 2.16 10.49
C HIS A 381 -8.73 1.48 11.66
N HIS A 382 -7.55 1.99 12.03
CA HIS A 382 -6.91 1.70 13.31
C HIS A 382 -7.36 2.76 14.32
N CYS A 383 -8.06 2.33 15.35
CA CYS A 383 -8.55 3.22 16.40
C CYS A 383 -7.51 3.38 17.51
N HIS A 384 -6.87 4.54 17.56
CA HIS A 384 -5.81 4.83 18.54
C HIS A 384 -6.31 4.86 20.00
N TRP A 385 -7.59 5.15 20.23
CA TRP A 385 -8.18 5.23 21.55
C TRP A 385 -8.34 3.87 22.23
N ILE A 386 -8.61 2.84 21.44
CA ILE A 386 -8.69 1.45 21.90
C ILE A 386 -7.45 0.63 21.51
N ASN A 387 -6.50 1.26 20.80
CA ASN A 387 -5.28 0.64 20.26
C ASN A 387 -5.55 -0.68 19.51
N ASN A 388 -6.64 -0.74 18.77
CA ASN A 388 -7.04 -1.89 17.98
C ASN A 388 -7.55 -1.46 16.59
N CYS A 389 -7.50 -2.37 15.61
CA CYS A 389 -8.14 -2.17 14.32
C CYS A 389 -9.63 -2.41 14.40
N ILE A 390 -10.38 -1.69 13.57
CA ILE A 390 -11.79 -1.94 13.30
C ILE A 390 -11.91 -2.54 11.89
N GLY A 391 -12.54 -3.71 11.81
CA GLY A 391 -12.72 -4.47 10.58
C GLY A 391 -13.97 -5.33 10.63
N LYS A 392 -14.02 -6.33 9.74
CA LYS A 392 -15.21 -7.16 9.51
C LYS A 392 -15.81 -7.76 10.78
N GLN A 393 -14.98 -8.29 11.68
CA GLN A 393 -15.45 -9.10 12.80
C GLN A 393 -15.84 -8.26 14.03
N ASN A 394 -15.28 -7.06 14.22
CA ASN A 394 -15.54 -6.25 15.41
C ASN A 394 -16.21 -4.88 15.13
N LYS A 395 -16.60 -4.60 13.88
CA LYS A 395 -17.24 -3.33 13.53
C LYS A 395 -18.57 -3.12 14.27
N PHE A 396 -19.39 -4.16 14.38
CA PHE A 396 -20.68 -4.08 15.09
C PHE A 396 -20.48 -3.87 16.60
N GLN A 397 -19.55 -4.58 17.21
CA GLN A 397 -19.18 -4.44 18.61
C GLN A 397 -18.62 -3.04 18.91
N PHE A 398 -17.87 -2.47 17.97
CA PHE A 398 -17.38 -1.09 18.09
C PHE A 398 -18.51 -0.07 18.10
N ILE A 399 -19.56 -0.27 17.31
CA ILE A 399 -20.75 0.59 17.32
C ILE A 399 -21.47 0.50 18.67
N ILE A 400 -21.68 -0.71 19.21
CA ILE A 400 -22.27 -0.92 20.54
C ILE A 400 -21.43 -0.20 21.60
N PHE A 401 -20.11 -0.35 21.55
CA PHE A 401 -19.19 0.35 22.45
C PHE A 401 -19.36 1.88 22.39
N LEU A 402 -19.47 2.47 21.19
CA LEU A 402 -19.68 3.91 21.01
C LEU A 402 -21.03 4.37 21.58
N ILE A 403 -22.09 3.57 21.45
CA ILE A 403 -23.41 3.86 22.03
C ILE A 403 -23.32 3.87 23.56
N ILE A 404 -22.70 2.84 24.16
CA ILE A 404 -22.53 2.73 25.61
C ILE A 404 -21.68 3.90 26.13
N LEU A 405 -20.59 4.23 25.45
CA LEU A 405 -19.74 5.37 25.80
C LEU A 405 -20.50 6.67 25.74
N LEU A 406 -21.34 6.89 24.72
CA LEU A 406 -22.15 8.10 24.59
C LEU A 406 -23.18 8.21 25.73
N ILE A 407 -23.90 7.13 26.07
CA ILE A 407 -24.83 7.05 27.16
C ILE A 407 -24.11 7.37 28.49
N TYR A 408 -22.97 6.77 28.74
CA TYR A 408 -22.15 7.01 29.92
C TYR A 408 -21.73 8.49 30.04
N LEU A 409 -21.26 9.10 28.96
CA LEU A 409 -20.86 10.51 28.92
C LEU A 409 -22.04 11.46 29.12
N CYS A 410 -23.19 11.19 28.47
CA CYS A 410 -24.41 11.99 28.66
C CYS A 410 -24.91 11.93 30.09
N PHE A 411 -24.87 10.75 30.73
CA PHE A 411 -25.29 10.61 32.12
C PHE A 411 -24.31 11.30 33.08
N SER A 412 -22.99 11.19 32.83
CA SER A 412 -21.96 11.91 33.57
C SER A 412 -22.09 13.45 33.42
N TYR A 413 -22.42 13.92 32.20
CA TYR A 413 -22.72 15.32 31.93
C TYR A 413 -23.94 15.80 32.76
N PHE A 414 -25.02 15.01 32.78
CA PHE A 414 -26.22 15.31 33.56
C PHE A 414 -25.89 15.46 35.06
N ILE A 415 -25.17 14.49 35.66
CA ILE A 415 -24.75 14.58 37.09
C ILE A 415 -23.89 15.81 37.32
N SER A 416 -22.94 16.13 36.42
CA SER A 416 -22.08 17.31 36.60
C SER A 416 -22.87 18.62 36.50
N LEU A 417 -23.89 18.69 35.65
CA LEU A 417 -24.77 19.84 35.51
C LEU A 417 -25.67 20.04 36.75
N GLU A 418 -26.30 18.97 37.23
CA GLU A 418 -27.10 19.02 38.47
C GLU A 418 -26.27 19.48 39.66
N SER A 419 -25.06 18.98 39.79
CA SER A 419 -24.15 19.40 40.88
C SER A 419 -23.74 20.90 40.83
N LEU A 420 -23.90 21.56 39.66
CA LEU A 420 -23.72 23.01 39.50
C LEU A 420 -24.97 23.81 39.91
N ILE A 421 -26.16 23.27 39.65
CA ILE A 421 -27.44 23.99 39.85
C ILE A 421 -27.87 23.97 41.30
N ILE A 422 -27.72 22.87 42.03
CA ILE A 422 -28.15 22.69 43.43
C ILE A 422 -27.55 23.73 44.38
N PRO A 423 -26.25 24.09 44.33
CA PRO A 423 -25.68 25.11 45.22
C PRO A 423 -26.24 26.53 45.03
N ILE A 424 -26.86 26.81 43.88
CA ILE A 424 -27.41 28.15 43.57
C ILE A 424 -28.78 28.35 44.21
N SER A 425 -29.48 27.27 44.50
CA SER A 425 -30.86 27.30 45.02
C SER A 425 -30.96 27.29 46.55
N GLU A 426 -29.90 26.89 47.29
CA GLU A 426 -29.93 26.80 48.76
C GLU A 426 -29.21 27.96 49.47
N ASN A 427 -29.98 28.74 50.13
CA ASN A 427 -29.72 29.71 51.21
C ASN A 427 -28.33 30.35 51.42
N TYR A 428 -28.28 31.63 51.10
CA TYR A 428 -27.16 32.56 51.24
C TYR A 428 -26.60 32.73 52.70
N SER A 429 -27.25 32.23 53.73
CA SER A 429 -26.88 32.50 55.12
C SER A 429 -25.87 31.55 55.79
N LYS A 430 -25.58 30.39 55.21
CA LYS A 430 -24.52 29.42 55.65
C LYS A 430 -23.20 29.49 54.84
N MET A 431 -23.07 30.50 54.03
CA MET A 431 -22.08 30.52 52.92
C MET A 431 -20.63 30.74 53.35
N ASN A 432 -20.33 31.35 54.50
CA ASN A 432 -18.94 31.77 54.80
C ASN A 432 -18.00 30.63 55.23
N TYR A 433 -18.47 29.57 55.85
CA TYR A 433 -17.61 28.43 56.22
C TYR A 433 -17.55 27.35 55.11
N LEU A 434 -18.60 27.20 54.36
CA LEU A 434 -18.70 26.24 53.26
C LEU A 434 -18.03 26.75 51.96
N MET A 435 -17.77 28.05 51.85
CA MET A 435 -17.27 28.70 50.63
C MET A 435 -15.94 28.09 50.12
N SER A 436 -15.01 27.69 50.99
CA SER A 436 -13.73 27.11 50.54
C SER A 436 -13.90 25.72 49.88
N VAL A 437 -14.73 24.88 50.50
CA VAL A 437 -15.01 23.53 50.00
C VAL A 437 -15.93 23.57 48.77
N TYR A 438 -16.96 24.43 48.78
CA TYR A 438 -17.87 24.62 47.64
C TYR A 438 -17.17 25.21 46.40
N LYS A 439 -16.19 26.11 46.59
CA LYS A 439 -15.44 26.72 45.47
C LYS A 439 -14.74 25.68 44.62
N TYR A 440 -14.04 24.72 45.23
CA TYR A 440 -13.36 23.65 44.47
C TYR A 440 -14.33 22.72 43.76
N LYS A 441 -15.50 22.45 44.33
CA LYS A 441 -16.53 21.61 43.73
C LYS A 441 -17.15 22.24 42.50
N ILE A 442 -17.54 23.52 42.60
CA ILE A 442 -18.10 24.27 41.47
C ILE A 442 -17.09 24.26 40.31
N ILE A 443 -15.80 24.48 40.61
CA ILE A 443 -14.75 24.44 39.60
C ILE A 443 -14.66 23.04 38.97
N ILE A 444 -14.62 21.97 39.77
CA ILE A 444 -14.53 20.60 39.26
C ILE A 444 -15.78 20.23 38.46
N SER A 445 -16.98 20.56 38.96
CA SER A 445 -18.24 20.32 38.25
C SER A 445 -18.27 21.06 36.91
N PHE A 446 -17.86 22.32 36.89
CA PHE A 446 -17.79 23.13 35.67
C PHE A 446 -16.79 22.53 34.65
N LEU A 447 -15.59 22.16 35.12
CA LEU A 447 -14.59 21.52 34.26
C LEU A 447 -15.08 20.20 33.70
N LEU A 448 -15.70 19.33 34.52
CA LEU A 448 -16.25 18.05 34.07
C LEU A 448 -17.42 18.23 33.09
N THR A 449 -18.26 19.24 33.29
CA THR A 449 -19.34 19.58 32.36
C THR A 449 -18.79 19.93 30.98
N ILE A 450 -17.76 20.79 30.92
CA ILE A 450 -17.10 21.16 29.67
C ILE A 450 -16.42 19.94 29.03
N ILE A 451 -15.70 19.15 29.81
CA ILE A 451 -15.00 17.95 29.31
C ILE A 451 -16.01 16.97 28.72
N ASN A 452 -17.08 16.66 29.42
CA ASN A 452 -18.12 15.75 28.94
C ASN A 452 -18.76 16.25 27.64
N LEU A 453 -19.13 17.54 27.57
CA LEU A 453 -19.69 18.14 26.37
C LEU A 453 -18.69 18.08 25.19
N PHE A 454 -17.42 18.37 25.47
CA PHE A 454 -16.34 18.30 24.46
C PHE A 454 -16.17 16.90 23.86
N PHE A 455 -16.36 15.84 24.64
CA PHE A 455 -16.28 14.46 24.14
C PHE A 455 -17.58 13.93 23.54
N CYS A 456 -18.75 14.31 24.08
CA CYS A 456 -20.05 13.87 23.56
C CYS A 456 -20.25 14.22 22.08
N LEU A 457 -19.92 15.45 21.66
CA LEU A 457 -20.15 15.92 20.31
C LEU A 457 -19.29 15.13 19.26
N PRO A 458 -17.96 14.97 19.42
CA PRO A 458 -17.16 14.18 18.50
C PRO A 458 -17.53 12.71 18.48
N ILE A 459 -17.87 12.10 19.62
CA ILE A 459 -18.26 10.69 19.70
C ILE A 459 -19.60 10.47 18.99
N GLY A 460 -20.58 11.38 19.21
CA GLY A 460 -21.85 11.37 18.48
C GLY A 460 -21.65 11.48 16.97
N TYR A 461 -20.75 12.36 16.52
CA TYR A 461 -20.38 12.49 15.11
C TYR A 461 -19.72 11.23 14.56
N ILE A 462 -18.79 10.62 15.31
CA ILE A 462 -18.14 9.35 14.91
C ILE A 462 -19.19 8.24 14.82
N LEU A 463 -20.09 8.14 15.80
CA LEU A 463 -21.17 7.14 15.80
C LEU A 463 -22.09 7.33 14.59
N TYR A 464 -22.52 8.57 14.33
CA TYR A 464 -23.32 8.89 13.15
C TYR A 464 -22.62 8.43 11.85
N ASN A 465 -21.35 8.77 11.68
CA ASN A 465 -20.57 8.34 10.51
C ASN A 465 -20.42 6.83 10.44
N GLN A 466 -20.23 6.13 11.55
CA GLN A 466 -20.13 4.67 11.57
C GLN A 466 -21.45 3.99 11.18
N ILE A 467 -22.58 4.52 11.58
CA ILE A 467 -23.91 4.03 11.20
C ILE A 467 -24.18 4.30 9.73
N MET A 468 -23.91 5.52 9.25
CA MET A 468 -24.13 5.90 7.85
C MET A 468 -23.19 5.17 6.88
N ASN A 469 -21.96 4.86 7.30
CA ASN A 469 -21.00 4.09 6.52
C ASN A 469 -21.21 2.57 6.59
N GLN A 470 -22.23 2.08 7.29
CA GLN A 470 -22.68 0.68 7.16
C GLN A 470 -23.40 0.40 5.83
N ILE A 471 -23.95 1.44 5.21
CA ILE A 471 -24.35 1.37 3.81
C ILE A 471 -23.05 1.17 3.03
N PRO A 472 -22.90 0.04 2.26
CA PRO A 472 -21.68 -0.18 1.51
C PRO A 472 -21.37 1.09 0.73
N PRO A 473 -20.12 1.60 0.76
CA PRO A 473 -19.77 2.83 0.10
C PRO A 473 -20.24 2.71 -1.34
N LYS A 474 -21.19 3.60 -1.75
CA LYS A 474 -21.54 3.71 -3.15
C LYS A 474 -20.22 3.88 -3.87
N PRO A 475 -19.85 3.01 -4.81
CA PRO A 475 -18.57 3.12 -5.49
C PRO A 475 -18.49 4.56 -6.00
N HIS A 476 -17.45 5.28 -5.58
CA HIS A 476 -17.18 6.63 -6.06
C HIS A 476 -17.24 6.61 -7.57
N LYS A 477 -18.11 7.44 -8.14
CA LYS A 477 -18.74 7.27 -9.45
C LYS A 477 -17.80 7.00 -10.61
N ASN A 478 -16.49 7.27 -10.59
CA ASN A 478 -15.67 7.15 -11.81
C ASN A 478 -14.25 6.52 -11.66
N GLU A 479 -13.64 6.43 -10.47
CA GLU A 479 -12.25 5.92 -10.39
C GLU A 479 -12.10 4.49 -9.86
N ASN A 480 -13.10 3.95 -9.18
CA ASN A 480 -12.99 2.67 -8.49
C ASN A 480 -13.80 1.52 -9.11
N LYS A 481 -14.73 1.79 -10.05
CA LYS A 481 -15.56 0.72 -10.64
C LYS A 481 -14.72 -0.29 -11.42
N GLU A 482 -13.78 0.19 -12.21
CA GLU A 482 -12.91 -0.66 -13.03
C GLU A 482 -11.91 -1.42 -12.17
N TYR A 483 -11.29 -0.75 -11.20
CA TYR A 483 -10.40 -1.37 -10.22
C TYR A 483 -11.10 -2.44 -9.36
N TYR A 484 -12.32 -2.16 -8.88
CA TYR A 484 -13.09 -3.14 -8.11
C TYR A 484 -13.63 -4.28 -8.96
N LYS A 485 -13.95 -4.02 -10.23
CA LYS A 485 -14.32 -5.06 -11.19
C LYS A 485 -13.13 -5.97 -11.49
N GLU A 486 -11.97 -5.42 -11.75
CA GLU A 486 -10.71 -6.17 -11.92
C GLU A 486 -10.35 -6.99 -10.68
N LEU A 487 -10.45 -6.39 -9.48
CA LEU A 487 -10.18 -7.11 -8.23
C LEU A 487 -11.18 -8.23 -7.97
N LYS A 488 -12.44 -8.05 -8.32
CA LYS A 488 -13.47 -9.09 -8.20
C LYS A 488 -13.17 -10.25 -9.15
N GLU A 489 -12.84 -9.95 -10.40
CA GLU A 489 -12.45 -10.97 -11.40
C GLU A 489 -11.22 -11.76 -10.95
N VAL A 490 -10.24 -11.09 -10.30
CA VAL A 490 -9.05 -11.75 -9.74
C VAL A 490 -9.39 -12.65 -8.57
N ASN A 491 -10.26 -12.19 -7.67
CA ASN A 491 -10.67 -12.97 -6.51
C ASN A 491 -11.50 -14.20 -6.92
N ASP A 492 -12.38 -14.03 -7.92
CA ASP A 492 -13.19 -15.13 -8.47
C ASP A 492 -12.29 -16.17 -9.17
N LYS A 493 -11.26 -15.73 -9.92
CA LYS A 493 -10.27 -16.65 -10.53
C LYS A 493 -9.45 -17.40 -9.49
N ASN A 494 -8.99 -16.72 -8.43
CA ASN A 494 -8.22 -17.36 -7.35
C ASN A 494 -9.08 -18.38 -6.57
N ASN A 495 -10.36 -18.08 -6.35
CA ASN A 495 -11.29 -19.03 -5.71
C ASN A 495 -11.55 -20.25 -6.58
N ILE A 496 -11.65 -20.10 -7.91
CA ILE A 496 -11.81 -21.22 -8.85
C ILE A 496 -10.55 -22.09 -8.86
N VAL A 497 -9.35 -21.48 -8.88
CA VAL A 497 -8.08 -22.22 -8.85
C VAL A 497 -7.94 -23.03 -7.54
N ASN A 498 -8.28 -22.43 -6.39
CA ASN A 498 -8.24 -23.14 -5.11
C ASN A 498 -9.27 -24.27 -5.03
N GLN A 499 -10.46 -24.11 -5.64
CA GLN A 499 -11.47 -25.20 -5.69
C GLN A 499 -11.08 -26.33 -6.66
N LEU A 500 -10.30 -26.06 -7.69
CA LEU A 500 -9.79 -27.07 -8.61
C LEU A 500 -8.62 -27.86 -7.99
N GLN A 501 -7.76 -27.22 -7.20
CA GLN A 501 -6.67 -27.90 -6.47
C GLN A 501 -7.16 -28.81 -5.35
N ILE A 502 -8.29 -28.50 -4.71
CA ILE A 502 -8.91 -29.37 -3.67
C ILE A 502 -9.61 -30.62 -4.28
N LYS A 503 -9.81 -30.65 -5.62
CA LYS A 503 -10.42 -31.80 -6.31
C LYS A 503 -9.39 -32.72 -6.96
N GLU A 504 -8.12 -32.37 -6.94
CA GLU A 504 -7.00 -33.19 -7.47
C GLU A 504 -6.19 -33.86 -6.34
N ASP A 505 -6.43 -33.55 -5.07
CA ASP A 505 -5.98 -34.25 -3.87
C ASP A 505 -7.13 -35.13 -3.32
#